data_fc1943bdcb47af93d5065a9c24959358
#
_entry.id   fc1943bdcb47af93d5065a9c24959358
#
_cell.length_a   1.000
_cell.length_b   1.000
_cell.length_c   1.000
_cell.angle_alpha   90.00
_cell.angle_beta   90.00
_cell.angle_gamma   90.00
#
_symmetry.space_group_name_H-M   'P 1'
#
loop_
_entity.id
_entity.type
_entity.pdbx_description
1 polymer ?
#
loop_
_entity_poly.entity_id
_entity_poly.type
_entity_poly.pdbx_seq_one_letter_code
_entity_poly.pdbx_strand_id
1 'polypeptide(L)' 'SEQGGYVLEGELTLWLDDNDPVTLRTGDSFQLASHAHCRYGNLSAQLTRVLWVYT' A
#
# COMPACT_ATOMS: atom_id res chain seq x y z
N SER A 1 -12.88 -8.37 7.83
CA SER A 1 -11.75 -8.87 7.09
C SER A 1 -10.58 -7.87 7.15
N GLU A 2 -9.38 -8.38 7.00
CA GLU A 2 -8.17 -7.59 7.03
C GLU A 2 -7.46 -7.68 5.69
N GLN A 3 -6.64 -6.68 5.40
CA GLN A 3 -5.83 -6.65 4.20
C GLN A 3 -4.39 -6.35 4.58
N GLY A 4 -3.49 -6.84 3.78
CA GLY A 4 -2.09 -6.52 3.92
C GLY A 4 -1.38 -6.75 2.61
N GLY A 5 -0.11 -6.40 2.58
CA GLY A 5 0.63 -6.57 1.35
C GLY A 5 2.12 -6.37 1.51
N TYR A 6 2.80 -6.59 0.40
CA TYR A 6 4.25 -6.50 0.32
C TYR A 6 4.61 -5.89 -1.03
N VAL A 7 5.46 -4.87 -1.01
CA VAL A 7 5.90 -4.23 -2.25
C VAL A 7 7.03 -5.03 -2.85
N LEU A 8 6.74 -5.67 -3.98
CA LEU A 8 7.72 -6.50 -4.69
C LEU A 8 8.67 -5.67 -5.52
N GLU A 9 8.17 -4.57 -6.08
CA GLU A 9 8.96 -3.73 -6.98
C GLU A 9 8.35 -2.34 -7.03
N GLY A 10 9.19 -1.31 -7.04
CA GLY A 10 8.76 0.06 -7.23
C GLY A 10 8.31 0.75 -5.94
N GLU A 11 7.36 1.64 -6.06
CA GLU A 11 6.86 2.44 -4.96
C GLU A 11 5.34 2.42 -4.94
N LEU A 12 4.77 2.30 -3.74
CA LEU A 12 3.33 2.34 -3.55
C LEU A 12 3.00 3.44 -2.55
N THR A 13 2.12 4.35 -2.92
CA THR A 13 1.67 5.39 -2.01
C THR A 13 0.29 5.03 -1.48
N LEU A 14 0.13 5.11 -0.17
CA LEU A 14 -1.13 4.83 0.51
C LEU A 14 -1.64 6.09 1.19
N TRP A 15 -2.94 6.35 1.03
CA TRP A 15 -3.64 7.41 1.75
C TRP A 15 -4.62 6.75 2.70
N LEU A 16 -4.35 6.85 4.00
CA LEU A 16 -5.14 6.21 5.05
C LEU A 16 -5.99 7.26 5.74
N ASP A 17 -7.30 7.17 5.59
CA ASP A 17 -8.25 8.10 6.20
C ASP A 17 -7.86 9.55 5.91
N ASP A 18 -7.69 10.38 6.92
CA ASP A 18 -7.30 11.78 6.78
C ASP A 18 -5.83 12.02 7.08
N ASN A 19 -5.06 10.94 7.19
CA ASN A 19 -3.64 11.04 7.50
C ASN A 19 -2.83 11.39 6.25
N ASP A 20 -1.61 11.85 6.48
CA ASP A 20 -0.68 12.12 5.40
C ASP A 20 -0.35 10.82 4.63
N PRO A 21 -0.09 10.95 3.33
CA PRO A 21 0.25 9.76 2.55
C PRO A 21 1.58 9.14 2.99
N VAL A 22 1.65 7.83 2.86
CA VAL A 22 2.84 7.06 3.18
C VAL A 22 3.32 6.40 1.89
N THR A 23 4.60 6.55 1.58
CA THR A 23 5.20 5.89 0.43
C THR A 23 5.99 4.68 0.89
N LEU A 24 5.62 3.53 0.35
CA LEU A 24 6.30 2.26 0.61
C LEU A 24 7.15 1.91 -0.59
N ARG A 25 8.29 1.29 -0.34
CA ARG A 25 9.23 0.91 -1.38
C ARG A 25 9.45 -0.60 -1.40
N THR A 26 10.19 -1.06 -2.38
CA THR A 26 10.52 -2.48 -2.53
C THR A 26 11.02 -3.03 -1.20
N GLY A 27 10.42 -4.13 -0.77
CA GLY A 27 10.77 -4.79 0.49
C GLY A 27 9.92 -4.35 1.68
N ASP A 28 9.11 -3.31 1.52
CA ASP A 28 8.23 -2.86 2.58
C ASP A 28 6.94 -3.66 2.59
N SER A 29 6.41 -3.86 3.78
CA SER A 29 5.13 -4.52 3.94
C SER A 29 4.16 -3.60 4.67
N PHE A 30 2.88 -3.91 4.58
CA PHE A 30 1.85 -3.11 5.24
C PHE A 30 0.69 -3.99 5.67
N GLN A 31 -0.05 -3.50 6.64
CA GLN A 31 -1.28 -4.15 7.11
C GLN A 31 -2.32 -3.07 7.38
N LEU A 32 -3.53 -3.29 6.92
CA LEU A 32 -4.63 -2.35 7.05
C LEU A 32 -5.73 -2.96 7.91
N ALA A 33 -6.29 -2.14 8.80
CA ALA A 33 -7.43 -2.56 9.60
C ALA A 33 -8.64 -2.80 8.70
N SER A 34 -9.53 -3.70 9.12
CA SER A 34 -10.66 -4.12 8.31
C SER A 34 -11.61 -2.98 7.93
N HIS A 35 -11.64 -1.93 8.71
CA HIS A 35 -12.55 -0.80 8.49
C HIS A 35 -11.83 0.46 8.04
N ALA A 36 -10.55 0.37 7.71
CA ALA A 36 -9.78 1.53 7.29
C ALA A 36 -10.17 1.96 5.87
N HIS A 37 -10.32 3.26 5.68
CA HIS A 37 -10.52 3.83 4.36
C HIS A 37 -9.15 4.09 3.75
N CYS A 38 -8.83 3.35 2.71
CA CYS A 38 -7.51 3.42 2.10
C CYS A 38 -7.63 3.65 0.60
N ARG A 39 -6.86 4.59 0.10
CA ARG A 39 -6.64 4.74 -1.34
C ARG A 39 -5.18 4.43 -1.61
N TYR A 40 -4.88 3.99 -2.81
CA TYR A 40 -3.51 3.69 -3.17
C TYR A 40 -3.23 4.12 -4.60
N GLY A 41 -1.97 4.32 -4.90
CA GLY A 41 -1.56 4.68 -6.23
C GLY A 41 -0.05 4.62 -6.40
N ASN A 42 0.36 4.68 -7.66
CA ASN A 42 1.77 4.73 -8.01
C ASN A 42 2.06 6.14 -8.55
N LEU A 43 2.74 6.95 -7.75
CA LEU A 43 3.09 8.31 -8.13
C LEU A 43 4.46 8.38 -8.80
N SER A 44 5.16 7.24 -8.91
CA SER A 44 6.47 7.19 -9.55
C SER A 44 6.32 6.97 -11.04
N ALA A 45 7.41 7.15 -11.78
CA ALA A 45 7.45 6.85 -13.21
C ALA A 45 7.77 5.38 -13.48
N GLN A 46 7.94 4.58 -12.43
CA GLN A 46 8.34 3.19 -12.54
C GLN A 46 7.14 2.26 -12.33
N LEU A 47 7.22 1.06 -12.88
CA LEU A 47 6.24 0.02 -12.63
C LEU A 47 6.27 -0.37 -11.15
N THR A 48 5.10 -0.52 -10.56
CA THR A 48 4.98 -0.97 -9.17
C THR A 48 4.24 -2.30 -9.14
N ARG A 49 4.80 -3.27 -8.42
CA ARG A 49 4.23 -4.59 -8.26
C ARG A 49 4.02 -4.85 -6.77
N VAL A 50 2.82 -5.22 -6.40
CA VAL A 50 2.45 -5.41 -5.00
C VAL A 50 1.74 -6.75 -4.85
N LEU A 51 2.14 -7.51 -3.85
CA LEU A 51 1.40 -8.69 -3.42
C LEU A 51 0.36 -8.21 -2.40
N TRP A 52 -0.91 -8.46 -2.67
CA TRP A 52 -2.01 -8.00 -1.81
C TRP A 52 -2.74 -9.20 -1.26
N VAL A 53 -2.92 -9.23 0.05
CA VAL A 53 -3.53 -10.36 0.75
C VAL A 53 -4.79 -9.90 1.47
N TYR A 54 -5.86 -10.64 1.29
CA TYR A 54 -7.15 -10.43 1.98
C TYR A 54 -7.46 -11.62 2.85
N THR A 55 -7.99 -11.36 4.02
CA THR A 55 -8.44 -12.45 4.91
C THR A 55 -9.90 -12.26 5.28
#